data_91e8d13d8b0c3e7844e1937e45c67b0e
#
_entry.id   91e8d13d8b0c3e7844e1937e45c67b0e
#
_cell.length_a   1.000
_cell.length_b   1.000
_cell.length_c   1.000
_cell.angle_alpha   90.00
_cell.angle_beta   90.00
_cell.angle_gamma   90.00
#
_symmetry.space_group_name_H-M   'P 1'
#
loop_
_entity.id
_entity.type
_entity.pdbx_description
1 polymer ?
#
loop_
_entity_poly.entity_id
_entity_poly.type
_entity_poly.pdbx_seq_one_letter_code
_entity_poly.pdbx_strand_id
1 'polypeptide(L)'
;NYDYSLWVDGNIIIQSDVNELIEQYLQDANLAVHDHNQNVLDPRNCVYKEADTIFYFGKKNGNYKDDPKVIHKQVQGYADEGYPQDNTLAVTMQVLRRHNEPDCIKTMETWWQEIKYKSKRDQLSFNYSMWKTGMKFNYFVGDSRSNKHFLNTGKHKKKVKDKIYE
;
A
#
# COMPACT_ATOMS: atom_id res chain seq x y z
N ASN A 1 20.40 -11.02 -9.22
CA ASN A 1 20.24 -9.71 -8.61
C ASN A 1 19.49 -8.82 -9.60
N TYR A 2 18.46 -8.16 -9.12
CA TYR A 2 17.65 -7.22 -9.88
C TYR A 2 17.72 -5.86 -9.20
N ASP A 3 17.67 -4.76 -9.97
CA ASP A 3 17.73 -3.40 -9.44
C ASP A 3 16.35 -2.88 -9.07
N TYR A 4 15.32 -3.45 -9.67
CA TYR A 4 13.93 -3.05 -9.49
C TYR A 4 13.06 -4.20 -9.03
N SER A 5 12.00 -3.89 -8.31
CA SER A 5 10.92 -4.81 -8.01
C SER A 5 9.57 -4.13 -8.11
N LEU A 6 8.60 -4.85 -8.66
CA LEU A 6 7.20 -4.46 -8.70
C LEU A 6 6.40 -5.50 -7.92
N TRP A 7 5.88 -5.12 -6.76
CA TRP A 7 4.88 -5.89 -6.04
C TRP A 7 3.51 -5.61 -6.65
N VAL A 8 2.70 -6.65 -6.84
CA VAL A 8 1.30 -6.54 -7.23
C VAL A 8 0.46 -7.54 -6.46
N ASP A 9 -0.74 -7.14 -6.04
CA ASP A 9 -1.71 -8.06 -5.47
C ASP A 9 -2.15 -9.13 -6.50
N GLY A 10 -2.48 -10.32 -6.03
CA GLY A 10 -2.78 -11.47 -6.89
C GLY A 10 -4.03 -11.35 -7.78
N ASN A 11 -4.79 -10.26 -7.65
CA ASN A 11 -5.94 -9.92 -8.48
C ASN A 11 -5.70 -8.71 -9.41
N ILE A 12 -4.44 -8.30 -9.57
CA ILE A 12 -4.04 -7.21 -10.47
C ILE A 12 -3.48 -7.80 -11.76
N ILE A 13 -3.90 -7.25 -12.88
CA ILE A 13 -3.30 -7.48 -14.21
C ILE A 13 -2.45 -6.27 -14.55
N ILE A 14 -1.21 -6.51 -14.93
CA ILE A 14 -0.30 -5.49 -15.49
C ILE A 14 -0.63 -5.36 -16.99
N GLN A 15 -0.94 -4.14 -17.44
CA GLN A 15 -1.43 -3.84 -18.81
C GLN A 15 -0.38 -3.13 -19.67
N SER A 16 0.74 -2.68 -19.09
CA SER A 16 1.81 -1.98 -19.81
C SER A 16 3.16 -2.64 -19.58
N ASP A 17 4.17 -2.23 -20.35
CA ASP A 17 5.56 -2.61 -20.10
C ASP A 17 6.02 -2.04 -18.74
N VAL A 18 6.64 -2.89 -17.93
CA VAL A 18 7.19 -2.49 -16.63
C VAL A 18 8.31 -1.46 -16.79
N ASN A 19 9.05 -1.48 -17.91
CA ASN A 19 10.08 -0.48 -18.18
C ASN A 19 9.48 0.93 -18.32
N GLU A 20 8.30 1.07 -18.94
CA GLU A 20 7.59 2.37 -18.97
C GLU A 20 7.29 2.90 -17.56
N LEU A 21 6.93 2.02 -16.63
CA LEU A 21 6.67 2.40 -15.23
C LEU A 21 7.95 2.90 -14.54
N ILE A 22 9.07 2.20 -14.75
CA ILE A 22 10.37 2.59 -14.20
C ILE A 22 10.79 3.97 -14.74
N GLU A 23 10.72 4.14 -16.05
CA GLU A 23 11.08 5.40 -16.72
C GLU A 23 10.17 6.57 -16.31
N GLN A 24 8.88 6.32 -16.11
CA GLN A 24 7.93 7.37 -15.79
C GLN A 24 7.92 7.74 -14.30
N TYR A 25 8.06 6.77 -13.40
CA TYR A 25 7.77 6.98 -11.98
C TYR A 25 8.97 6.89 -11.04
N LEU A 26 10.14 6.42 -11.52
CA LEU A 26 11.35 6.34 -10.71
C LEU A 26 12.50 7.25 -11.20
N GLN A 27 12.18 8.40 -11.82
CA GLN A 27 13.23 9.33 -12.27
C GLN A 27 13.89 10.07 -11.10
N ASP A 28 13.10 10.52 -10.16
CA ASP A 28 13.49 11.37 -9.03
C ASP A 28 13.15 10.79 -7.64
N ALA A 29 12.65 9.57 -7.62
CA ALA A 29 12.32 8.82 -6.41
C ALA A 29 12.63 7.34 -6.58
N ASN A 30 12.87 6.64 -5.47
CA ASN A 30 13.20 5.22 -5.44
C ASN A 30 11.99 4.33 -5.19
N LEU A 31 10.78 4.92 -5.12
CA LEU A 31 9.54 4.21 -4.89
C LEU A 31 8.35 4.91 -5.54
N ALA A 32 7.40 4.12 -6.06
CA ALA A 32 6.12 4.61 -6.54
C ALA A 32 4.96 3.69 -6.11
N VAL A 33 3.82 4.30 -5.76
CA VAL A 33 2.57 3.66 -5.33
C VAL A 33 1.37 4.42 -5.88
N HIS A 34 0.14 3.96 -5.64
CA HIS A 34 -1.05 4.77 -5.92
C HIS A 34 -1.41 5.69 -4.74
N ASP A 35 -1.92 6.88 -5.07
CA ASP A 35 -2.59 7.76 -4.12
C ASP A 35 -4.06 7.34 -4.01
N HIS A 36 -4.49 7.00 -2.80
CA HIS A 36 -5.88 6.63 -2.53
C HIS A 36 -6.86 7.77 -2.83
N ASN A 37 -6.39 9.02 -2.78
CA ASN A 37 -7.21 10.18 -3.11
C ASN A 37 -7.58 10.27 -4.61
N GLN A 38 -6.88 9.54 -5.47
CA GLN A 38 -7.21 9.41 -6.90
C GLN A 38 -8.25 8.32 -7.20
N ASN A 39 -8.67 7.54 -6.22
CA ASN A 39 -9.71 6.52 -6.41
C ASN A 39 -11.08 7.17 -6.59
N VAL A 40 -11.79 6.80 -7.64
CA VAL A 40 -13.08 7.39 -8.02
C VAL A 40 -14.18 7.11 -6.99
N LEU A 41 -14.23 5.89 -6.48
CA LEU A 41 -15.36 5.44 -5.65
C LEU A 41 -15.22 5.78 -4.16
N ASP A 42 -13.99 6.03 -3.68
CA ASP A 42 -13.73 6.07 -2.24
C ASP A 42 -12.41 6.80 -1.95
N PRO A 43 -12.30 8.10 -2.32
CA PRO A 43 -11.07 8.85 -2.14
C PRO A 43 -10.79 9.13 -0.66
N ARG A 44 -9.55 8.89 -0.23
CA ARG A 44 -9.05 9.21 1.11
C ARG A 44 -7.60 9.67 1.07
N ASN A 45 -7.25 10.56 1.98
CA ASN A 45 -5.91 11.15 2.09
C ASN A 45 -5.34 11.09 3.51
N CYS A 46 -5.90 10.25 4.38
CA CYS A 46 -5.58 10.27 5.80
C CYS A 46 -5.62 8.86 6.41
N VAL A 47 -4.55 8.47 7.09
CA VAL A 47 -4.46 7.16 7.76
C VAL A 47 -5.49 7.04 8.89
N TYR A 48 -5.78 8.13 9.58
CA TYR A 48 -6.79 8.14 10.67
C TYR A 48 -8.19 7.88 10.11
N LYS A 49 -8.55 8.52 8.98
CA LYS A 49 -9.81 8.27 8.26
C LYS A 49 -9.88 6.83 7.71
N GLU A 50 -8.74 6.25 7.30
CA GLU A 50 -8.68 4.85 6.91
C GLU A 50 -8.97 3.92 8.10
N ALA A 51 -8.40 4.20 9.27
CA ALA A 51 -8.69 3.44 10.48
C ALA A 51 -10.18 3.51 10.86
N ASP A 52 -10.78 4.70 10.82
CA ASP A 52 -12.22 4.90 11.08
C ASP A 52 -13.08 4.12 10.07
N THR A 53 -12.67 4.09 8.81
CA THR A 53 -13.35 3.33 7.75
C THR A 53 -13.29 1.82 8.03
N ILE A 54 -12.14 1.31 8.48
CA ILE A 54 -11.99 -0.10 8.88
C ILE A 54 -12.92 -0.42 10.06
N PHE A 55 -13.02 0.46 11.05
CA PHE A 55 -13.91 0.28 12.20
C PHE A 55 -15.38 0.29 11.77
N TYR A 56 -15.76 1.25 10.94
CA TYR A 56 -17.14 1.36 10.44
C TYR A 56 -17.57 0.08 9.72
N PHE A 57 -16.78 -0.37 8.73
CA PHE A 57 -17.11 -1.59 7.97
C PHE A 57 -16.97 -2.85 8.80
N GLY A 58 -16.01 -2.91 9.73
CA GLY A 58 -15.86 -4.02 10.65
C GLY A 58 -17.11 -4.20 11.54
N LYS A 59 -17.61 -3.11 12.08
CA LYS A 59 -18.87 -3.10 12.87
C LYS A 59 -20.08 -3.46 12.02
N LYS A 60 -20.20 -2.86 10.83
CA LYS A 60 -21.33 -3.09 9.92
C LYS A 60 -21.42 -4.54 9.44
N ASN A 61 -20.28 -5.16 9.14
CA ASN A 61 -20.21 -6.49 8.54
C ASN A 61 -19.97 -7.61 9.57
N GLY A 62 -19.78 -7.27 10.85
CA GLY A 62 -19.44 -8.23 11.91
C GLY A 62 -18.06 -8.86 11.75
N ASN A 63 -17.19 -8.29 10.89
CA ASN A 63 -15.89 -8.85 10.59
C ASN A 63 -14.83 -7.74 10.40
N TYR A 64 -13.92 -7.65 11.34
CA TYR A 64 -12.80 -6.72 11.27
C TYR A 64 -11.63 -7.35 10.51
N LYS A 65 -10.97 -6.56 9.67
CA LYS A 65 -9.79 -7.00 8.91
C LYS A 65 -8.56 -7.24 9.79
N ASP A 66 -8.57 -6.68 11.00
CA ASP A 66 -7.57 -6.89 12.05
C ASP A 66 -8.15 -6.49 13.40
N ASP A 67 -7.46 -6.75 14.53
CA ASP A 67 -7.90 -6.38 15.87
C ASP A 67 -8.07 -4.86 15.99
N PRO A 68 -9.30 -4.36 16.29
CA PRO A 68 -9.55 -2.94 16.44
C PRO A 68 -8.69 -2.26 17.51
N LYS A 69 -8.34 -2.96 18.59
CA LYS A 69 -7.50 -2.42 19.66
C LYS A 69 -6.06 -2.19 19.18
N VAL A 70 -5.55 -3.11 18.36
CA VAL A 70 -4.22 -2.97 17.75
C VAL A 70 -4.18 -1.78 16.79
N ILE A 71 -5.19 -1.67 15.91
CA ILE A 71 -5.30 -0.54 14.98
C ILE A 71 -5.40 0.78 15.73
N HIS A 72 -6.29 0.87 16.74
CA HIS A 72 -6.47 2.09 17.55
C HIS A 72 -5.16 2.50 18.22
N LYS A 73 -4.47 1.56 18.91
CA LYS A 73 -3.19 1.83 19.55
C LYS A 73 -2.13 2.31 18.54
N GLN A 74 -2.12 1.74 17.34
CA GLN A 74 -1.17 2.10 16.30
C GLN A 74 -1.37 3.54 15.83
N VAL A 75 -2.60 3.92 15.43
CA VAL A 75 -2.87 5.26 14.93
C VAL A 75 -2.79 6.33 16.03
N GLN A 76 -3.12 5.97 17.28
CA GLN A 76 -2.89 6.86 18.42
C GLN A 76 -1.40 7.11 18.60
N GLY A 77 -0.55 6.07 18.55
CA GLY A 77 0.89 6.23 18.65
C GLY A 77 1.47 7.13 17.53
N TYR A 78 0.90 7.09 16.32
CA TYR A 78 1.29 8.00 15.24
C TYR A 78 0.94 9.46 15.57
N ALA A 79 -0.25 9.70 16.14
CA ALA A 79 -0.65 11.03 16.57
C ALA A 79 0.24 11.56 17.71
N ASP A 80 0.59 10.71 18.67
CA ASP A 80 1.48 11.04 19.79
C ASP A 80 2.92 11.38 19.31
N GLU A 81 3.37 10.76 18.22
CA GLU A 81 4.63 11.07 17.55
C GLU A 81 4.56 12.31 16.64
N GLY A 82 3.39 12.92 16.49
CA GLY A 82 3.19 14.11 15.67
C GLY A 82 2.99 13.84 14.17
N TYR A 83 2.64 12.60 13.77
CA TYR A 83 2.30 12.32 12.38
C TYR A 83 1.05 13.10 11.97
N PRO A 84 1.13 13.94 10.92
CA PRO A 84 0.06 14.88 10.61
C PRO A 84 -1.19 14.20 10.04
N GLN A 85 -2.35 14.82 10.28
CA GLN A 85 -3.58 14.47 9.58
C GLN A 85 -3.50 14.89 8.10
N ASP A 86 -4.30 14.24 7.27
CA ASP A 86 -4.39 14.51 5.82
C ASP A 86 -3.03 14.50 5.09
N ASN A 87 -2.09 13.69 5.60
CA ASN A 87 -0.75 13.55 5.04
C ASN A 87 -0.69 12.42 4.00
N THR A 88 -1.61 12.46 3.05
CA THR A 88 -1.80 11.47 1.98
C THR A 88 -2.11 10.04 2.49
N LEU A 89 -2.55 9.18 1.61
CA LEU A 89 -2.79 7.76 1.88
C LEU A 89 -2.45 6.95 0.64
N ALA A 90 -1.47 6.08 0.73
CA ALA A 90 -1.11 5.20 -0.36
C ALA A 90 -2.06 4.00 -0.47
N VAL A 91 -2.24 3.49 -1.67
CA VAL A 91 -2.77 2.14 -1.92
C VAL A 91 -1.60 1.24 -2.27
N THR A 92 -1.38 0.22 -1.47
CA THR A 92 -0.22 -0.66 -1.54
C THR A 92 -0.45 -1.93 -2.38
N MET A 93 -1.52 -1.96 -3.18
CA MET A 93 -1.79 -3.07 -4.12
C MET A 93 -0.73 -3.19 -5.22
N GLN A 94 -0.06 -2.09 -5.56
CA GLN A 94 1.08 -2.03 -6.47
C GLN A 94 2.17 -1.17 -5.85
N VAL A 95 3.39 -1.71 -5.74
CA VAL A 95 4.55 -1.01 -5.18
C VAL A 95 5.77 -1.24 -6.08
N LEU A 96 6.18 -0.21 -6.79
CA LEU A 96 7.39 -0.22 -7.63
C LEU A 96 8.57 0.36 -6.86
N ARG A 97 9.74 -0.28 -6.90
CA ARG A 97 10.90 0.11 -6.08
C ARG A 97 12.23 -0.10 -6.79
N ARG A 98 13.17 0.82 -6.53
CA ARG A 98 14.62 0.56 -6.58
C ARG A 98 15.03 -0.08 -5.25
N HIS A 99 14.77 -1.36 -5.09
CA HIS A 99 14.79 -2.02 -3.78
C HIS A 99 16.18 -2.17 -3.16
N ASN A 100 17.26 -1.94 -3.91
CA ASN A 100 18.65 -1.97 -3.42
C ASN A 100 19.14 -0.59 -2.94
N GLU A 101 18.36 0.48 -3.13
CA GLU A 101 18.74 1.81 -2.68
C GLU A 101 18.66 1.92 -1.15
N PRO A 102 19.66 2.52 -0.47
CA PRO A 102 19.73 2.54 1.00
C PRO A 102 18.52 3.17 1.69
N ASP A 103 17.94 4.23 1.12
CA ASP A 103 16.74 4.88 1.64
C ASP A 103 15.51 3.97 1.48
N CYS A 104 15.40 3.25 0.36
CA CYS A 104 14.35 2.28 0.12
C CYS A 104 14.47 1.11 1.11
N ILE A 105 15.66 0.53 1.30
CA ILE A 105 15.90 -0.54 2.26
C ILE A 105 15.47 -0.09 3.67
N LYS A 106 16.02 1.03 4.15
CA LYS A 106 15.69 1.58 5.47
C LYS A 106 14.18 1.76 5.68
N THR A 107 13.51 2.29 4.66
CA THR A 107 12.08 2.57 4.74
C THR A 107 11.24 1.30 4.71
N MET A 108 11.59 0.33 3.86
CA MET A 108 10.91 -0.95 3.80
C MET A 108 11.11 -1.78 5.08
N GLU A 109 12.28 -1.71 5.71
CA GLU A 109 12.51 -2.30 7.03
C GLU A 109 11.66 -1.62 8.12
N THR A 110 11.57 -0.29 8.10
CA THR A 110 10.70 0.45 9.02
C THR A 110 9.24 0.04 8.83
N TRP A 111 8.77 -0.03 7.58
CA TRP A 111 7.41 -0.46 7.26
C TRP A 111 7.14 -1.92 7.68
N TRP A 112 8.12 -2.81 7.48
CA TRP A 112 8.02 -4.19 7.94
C TRP A 112 7.89 -4.30 9.45
N GLN A 113 8.64 -3.49 10.24
CA GLN A 113 8.49 -3.47 11.70
C GLN A 113 7.09 -3.04 12.14
N GLU A 114 6.50 -2.06 11.45
CA GLU A 114 5.12 -1.63 11.72
C GLU A 114 4.13 -2.78 11.46
N ILE A 115 4.23 -3.46 10.33
CA ILE A 115 3.35 -4.59 9.97
C ILE A 115 3.55 -5.78 10.92
N LYS A 116 4.81 -6.08 11.27
CA LYS A 116 5.16 -7.23 12.09
C LYS A 116 4.68 -7.11 13.54
N TYR A 117 4.78 -5.93 14.12
CA TYR A 117 4.54 -5.72 15.56
C TYR A 117 3.25 -4.95 15.87
N LYS A 118 2.57 -4.41 14.87
CA LYS A 118 1.33 -3.68 15.01
C LYS A 118 0.23 -4.30 14.12
N SER A 119 -0.59 -3.49 13.46
CA SER A 119 -1.59 -4.03 12.55
C SER A 119 -0.95 -4.57 11.27
N LYS A 120 -1.41 -5.76 10.86
CA LYS A 120 -1.08 -6.34 9.55
C LYS A 120 -1.69 -5.59 8.36
N ARG A 121 -2.49 -4.54 8.62
CA ARG A 121 -3.01 -3.64 7.59
C ARG A 121 -1.88 -2.71 7.13
N ASP A 122 -1.19 -3.14 6.10
CA ASP A 122 -0.02 -2.50 5.50
C ASP A 122 -0.23 -1.03 5.11
N GLN A 123 -1.41 -0.72 4.58
CA GLN A 123 -1.82 0.63 4.20
C GLN A 123 -1.83 1.63 5.37
N LEU A 124 -2.12 1.18 6.60
CA LEU A 124 -2.12 2.05 7.78
C LEU A 124 -0.72 2.55 8.14
N SER A 125 0.32 1.81 7.80
CA SER A 125 1.70 2.12 8.21
C SER A 125 2.60 2.62 7.08
N PHE A 126 2.19 2.49 5.82
CA PHE A 126 3.03 2.88 4.69
C PHE A 126 3.45 4.35 4.74
N ASN A 127 2.48 5.28 4.69
CA ASN A 127 2.78 6.73 4.67
C ASN A 127 3.48 7.21 5.94
N TYR A 128 3.13 6.63 7.10
CA TYR A 128 3.86 6.88 8.34
C TYR A 128 5.34 6.48 8.23
N SER A 129 5.64 5.32 7.63
CA SER A 129 7.02 4.87 7.44
C SER A 129 7.82 5.78 6.50
N MET A 130 7.17 6.28 5.42
CA MET A 130 7.77 7.28 4.53
C MET A 130 8.09 8.57 5.29
N TRP A 131 7.14 9.09 6.07
CA TRP A 131 7.31 10.28 6.89
C TRP A 131 8.43 10.12 7.93
N LYS A 132 8.43 8.99 8.64
CA LYS A 132 9.42 8.70 9.70
C LYS A 132 10.84 8.60 9.17
N THR A 133 11.02 8.11 7.97
CA THR A 133 12.36 7.97 7.34
C THR A 133 12.76 9.15 6.48
N GLY A 134 11.80 10.04 6.15
CA GLY A 134 12.01 11.16 5.23
C GLY A 134 12.12 10.72 3.76
N MET A 135 11.69 9.49 3.42
CA MET A 135 11.79 8.99 2.06
C MET A 135 10.79 9.67 1.13
N LYS A 136 11.28 10.17 0.00
CA LYS A 136 10.44 10.67 -1.11
C LYS A 136 9.96 9.51 -1.98
N PHE A 137 8.74 9.62 -2.47
CA PHE A 137 8.17 8.65 -3.38
C PHE A 137 7.19 9.32 -4.34
N ASN A 138 6.91 8.67 -5.46
CA ASN A 138 5.99 9.15 -6.48
C ASN A 138 4.66 8.42 -6.44
N TYR A 139 3.63 9.05 -6.99
CA TYR A 139 2.33 8.42 -7.19
C TYR A 139 2.13 8.03 -8.66
N PHE A 140 1.63 6.82 -8.88
CA PHE A 140 1.04 6.45 -10.16
C PHE A 140 -0.19 7.32 -10.44
N VAL A 141 -0.40 7.65 -11.71
CA VAL A 141 -1.56 8.44 -12.13
C VAL A 141 -2.80 7.55 -12.25
N GLY A 142 -3.92 8.00 -11.70
CA GLY A 142 -5.24 7.40 -11.85
C GLY A 142 -5.67 6.49 -10.69
N ASP A 143 -6.88 5.91 -10.85
CA ASP A 143 -7.47 5.01 -9.86
C ASP A 143 -6.65 3.73 -9.73
N SER A 144 -6.36 3.32 -8.50
CA SER A 144 -5.55 2.14 -8.20
C SER A 144 -6.17 0.82 -8.70
N ARG A 145 -7.47 0.81 -8.97
CA ARG A 145 -8.21 -0.37 -9.42
C ARG A 145 -8.26 -0.51 -10.93
N SER A 146 -8.23 0.63 -11.66
CA SER A 146 -8.28 0.63 -13.13
C SER A 146 -7.65 1.90 -13.67
N ASN A 147 -6.54 1.75 -14.39
CA ASN A 147 -5.84 2.84 -15.06
C ASN A 147 -5.07 2.29 -16.29
N LYS A 148 -4.26 3.13 -16.94
CA LYS A 148 -3.46 2.74 -18.11
C LYS A 148 -2.60 1.49 -17.85
N HIS A 149 -2.07 1.33 -16.64
CA HIS A 149 -1.03 0.35 -16.34
C HIS A 149 -1.55 -0.89 -15.61
N PHE A 150 -2.66 -0.77 -14.87
CA PHE A 150 -3.16 -1.82 -13.97
C PHE A 150 -4.66 -1.98 -14.06
N LEU A 151 -5.11 -3.23 -13.96
CA LEU A 151 -6.53 -3.58 -13.90
C LEU A 151 -6.75 -4.55 -12.73
N ASN A 152 -7.61 -4.16 -11.79
CA ASN A 152 -8.09 -5.04 -10.71
C ASN A 152 -9.25 -5.91 -11.21
N THR A 153 -9.10 -7.22 -11.14
CA THR A 153 -10.13 -8.19 -11.56
C THR A 153 -11.21 -8.44 -10.51
N GLY A 154 -11.15 -7.76 -9.37
CA GLY A 154 -12.16 -7.78 -8.31
C GLY A 154 -12.09 -8.99 -7.38
N LYS A 155 -11.88 -10.20 -7.87
CA LYS A 155 -11.82 -11.42 -7.06
C LYS A 155 -10.50 -12.14 -7.25
N HIS A 156 -9.88 -12.57 -6.14
CA HIS A 156 -8.82 -13.57 -6.24
C HIS A 156 -9.40 -14.83 -6.90
N LYS A 157 -8.74 -15.35 -7.93
CA LYS A 157 -9.10 -16.65 -8.50
C LYS A 157 -9.06 -17.68 -7.37
N LYS A 158 -10.16 -18.41 -7.13
CA LYS A 158 -10.11 -19.56 -6.22
C LYS A 158 -8.97 -20.46 -6.70
N LYS A 159 -8.10 -20.91 -5.78
CA LYS A 159 -7.10 -21.93 -6.08
C LYS A 159 -7.80 -23.05 -6.85
N VAL A 160 -7.39 -23.29 -8.09
CA VAL A 160 -7.70 -24.54 -8.76
C VAL A 160 -7.06 -25.58 -7.85
N LYS A 161 -7.89 -26.47 -7.27
CA LYS A 161 -7.35 -27.61 -6.54
C LYS A 161 -6.41 -28.32 -7.51
N ASP A 162 -5.15 -28.41 -7.14
CA ASP A 162 -4.14 -29.08 -7.93
C ASP A 162 -4.71 -30.44 -8.35
N LYS A 163 -4.91 -30.64 -9.67
CA LYS A 163 -5.01 -31.98 -10.19
C LYS A 163 -3.64 -32.58 -9.96
N ILE A 164 -3.54 -33.45 -8.97
CA ILE A 164 -2.41 -34.32 -8.76
C ILE A 164 -2.22 -35.06 -10.08
N TYR A 165 -1.11 -34.81 -10.73
CA TYR A 165 -0.70 -35.60 -11.88
C TYR A 165 -0.42 -37.03 -11.35
N GLU A 166 -1.26 -37.99 -11.75
CA GLU A 166 -0.95 -39.41 -11.69
C GLU A 166 0.05 -39.75 -12.79
#